data_cc06bc63ec8eaeee536486e50afed94e
#
_entry.id   cc06bc63ec8eaeee536486e50afed94e
#
_cell.length_a   1.000
_cell.length_b   1.000
_cell.length_c   1.000
_cell.angle_alpha   90.00
_cell.angle_beta   90.00
_cell.angle_gamma   90.00
#
_symmetry.space_group_name_H-M   'P 1'
#
loop_
_entity.id
_entity.type
_entity.pdbx_description
1 polymer ?
#
loop_
_entity_poly.entity_id
_entity_poly.type
_entity_poly.pdbx_seq_one_letter_code
_entity_poly.pdbx_strand_id
1 'polypeptide(L)'
;MIKNVFEVNSRGQPTSASIDINRFFAWIIAGPSGSGKSTFLRRLLGLISFHDTDAEAYFLDFKADEEMFSMTSDHVTRGFNCLELFETVYQRFEARLDKQEQNSHNLYLIFDEWQAFLAYLEQTDKKKHKDVLSKMLMMNSMGRSLGLRIVLSSQRFLLSDLPGRYTFNCVLSLSTSFLLATNNRQLLFPDMEKDEVVIKPRGYGYFQLEGEPVKMFRTIQVRDEERLNQRIQELFSRYS
;
A
#
# COMPACT_ATOMS: atom_id res chain seq x y z
N MET A 1 12.73 -8.28 -5.82
CA MET A 1 11.86 -7.96 -6.98
C MET A 1 10.53 -8.67 -6.86
N ILE A 2 9.45 -7.96 -6.63
CA ILE A 2 8.11 -8.56 -6.59
C ILE A 2 7.67 -8.85 -8.03
N LYS A 3 7.68 -10.13 -8.41
CA LYS A 3 7.11 -10.59 -9.67
C LYS A 3 5.64 -10.88 -9.42
N ASN A 4 4.71 -10.15 -10.06
CA ASN A 4 3.29 -10.55 -10.00
C ASN A 4 2.27 -9.42 -10.27
N VAL A 5 2.71 -8.30 -10.80
CA VAL A 5 1.85 -7.42 -11.57
C VAL A 5 1.94 -7.89 -13.02
N PHE A 6 0.81 -8.27 -13.61
CA PHE A 6 0.79 -8.64 -15.02
C PHE A 6 0.37 -7.42 -15.82
N GLU A 7 1.31 -6.84 -16.53
CA GLU A 7 1.00 -5.86 -17.57
C GLU A 7 0.10 -6.50 -18.62
N VAL A 8 -0.81 -5.75 -19.14
CA VAL A 8 -1.60 -6.16 -20.32
C VAL A 8 -0.94 -5.50 -21.53
N ASN A 9 -0.38 -6.30 -22.40
CA ASN A 9 0.22 -5.82 -23.64
C ASN A 9 -0.82 -5.23 -24.61
N SER A 10 -0.38 -4.62 -25.70
CA SER A 10 -1.25 -4.04 -26.73
C SER A 10 -2.25 -5.03 -27.36
N ARG A 11 -2.01 -6.34 -27.23
CA ARG A 11 -2.91 -7.41 -27.69
C ARG A 11 -3.88 -7.88 -26.60
N GLY A 12 -3.90 -7.23 -25.42
CA GLY A 12 -4.75 -7.61 -24.30
C GLY A 12 -4.28 -8.86 -23.54
N GLN A 13 -3.06 -9.34 -23.79
CA GLN A 13 -2.51 -10.52 -23.14
C GLN A 13 -1.72 -10.12 -21.88
N PRO A 14 -1.85 -10.87 -20.77
CA PRO A 14 -1.06 -10.61 -19.56
C PRO A 14 0.41 -11.02 -19.79
N THR A 15 1.31 -10.08 -19.55
CA THR A 15 2.76 -10.32 -19.51
C THR A 15 3.28 -10.10 -18.10
N SER A 16 4.24 -10.89 -17.66
CA SER A 16 4.79 -10.75 -16.30
C SER A 16 5.56 -9.43 -16.18
N ALA A 17 5.10 -8.54 -15.31
CA ALA A 17 5.86 -7.39 -14.85
C ALA A 17 6.43 -7.65 -13.45
N SER A 18 7.56 -7.06 -13.16
CA SER A 18 8.18 -7.12 -11.83
C SER A 18 8.38 -5.71 -11.29
N ILE A 19 7.99 -5.50 -10.04
CA ILE A 19 8.22 -4.25 -9.34
C ILE A 19 9.38 -4.44 -8.37
N ASP A 20 10.40 -3.61 -8.49
CA ASP A 20 11.50 -3.57 -7.53
C ASP A 20 11.09 -2.75 -6.31
N ILE A 21 10.82 -3.42 -5.19
CA ILE A 21 10.41 -2.78 -3.93
C ILE A 21 11.50 -1.92 -3.31
N ASN A 22 12.76 -2.13 -3.66
CA ASN A 22 13.84 -1.28 -3.18
C ASN A 22 13.88 0.06 -3.91
N ARG A 23 13.46 0.05 -5.18
CA ARG A 23 13.33 1.26 -5.99
C ARG A 23 11.99 1.96 -5.73
N PHE A 24 10.89 1.20 -5.69
CA PHE A 24 9.54 1.70 -5.49
C PHE A 24 9.10 1.40 -4.06
N PHE A 25 9.39 2.32 -3.15
CA PHE A 25 9.30 2.14 -1.71
C PHE A 25 8.01 2.71 -1.09
N ALA A 26 7.30 3.59 -1.80
CA ALA A 26 6.09 4.26 -1.34
C ALA A 26 4.94 4.04 -2.33
N TRP A 27 3.90 3.35 -1.87
CA TRP A 27 2.80 2.86 -2.69
C TRP A 27 1.47 3.49 -2.31
N ILE A 28 0.67 3.83 -3.33
CA ILE A 28 -0.76 4.13 -3.20
C ILE A 28 -1.54 3.04 -3.93
N ILE A 29 -2.51 2.44 -3.23
CA ILE A 29 -3.40 1.42 -3.77
C ILE A 29 -4.84 1.90 -3.60
N ALA A 30 -5.48 2.32 -4.67
CA ALA A 30 -6.85 2.81 -4.68
C ALA A 30 -7.80 1.79 -5.33
N GLY A 31 -9.00 1.67 -4.80
CA GLY A 31 -10.02 0.85 -5.43
C GLY A 31 -11.31 0.78 -4.62
N PRO A 32 -12.48 0.91 -5.28
CA PRO A 32 -13.77 0.85 -4.60
C PRO A 32 -13.99 -0.51 -3.95
N SER A 33 -15.02 -0.60 -3.09
CA SER A 33 -15.42 -1.88 -2.51
C SER A 33 -15.64 -2.93 -3.61
N GLY A 34 -15.17 -4.14 -3.37
CA GLY A 34 -15.29 -5.24 -4.34
C GLY A 34 -14.29 -5.20 -5.51
N SER A 35 -13.38 -4.21 -5.59
CA SER A 35 -12.36 -4.16 -6.67
C SER A 35 -11.28 -5.25 -6.58
N GLY A 36 -11.15 -5.92 -5.44
CA GLY A 36 -10.11 -6.91 -5.17
C GLY A 36 -8.91 -6.34 -4.39
N LYS A 37 -9.07 -5.17 -3.76
CA LYS A 37 -8.03 -4.48 -2.98
C LYS A 37 -7.46 -5.38 -1.87
N SER A 38 -8.31 -5.99 -1.03
CA SER A 38 -7.91 -6.90 0.05
C SER A 38 -7.16 -8.13 -0.48
N THR A 39 -7.64 -8.72 -1.57
CA THR A 39 -6.95 -9.83 -2.24
C THR A 39 -5.57 -9.43 -2.75
N PHE A 40 -5.46 -8.22 -3.31
CA PHE A 40 -4.17 -7.69 -3.77
C PHE A 40 -3.21 -7.45 -2.61
N LEU A 41 -3.68 -6.84 -1.50
CA LEU A 41 -2.87 -6.60 -0.31
C LEU A 41 -2.37 -7.90 0.32
N ARG A 42 -3.24 -8.89 0.53
CA ARG A 42 -2.83 -10.21 1.04
C ARG A 42 -1.74 -10.83 0.17
N ARG A 43 -1.90 -10.74 -1.13
CA ARG A 43 -0.90 -11.24 -2.06
C ARG A 43 0.41 -10.46 -1.98
N LEU A 44 0.35 -9.14 -1.86
CA LEU A 44 1.53 -8.28 -1.67
C LEU A 44 2.30 -8.69 -0.40
N LEU A 45 1.61 -8.93 0.71
CA LEU A 45 2.20 -9.42 1.96
C LEU A 45 2.92 -10.77 1.77
N GLY A 46 2.27 -11.74 1.12
CA GLY A 46 2.91 -13.02 0.81
C GLY A 46 4.14 -12.89 -0.08
N LEU A 47 4.16 -11.92 -1.00
CA LEU A 47 5.29 -11.64 -1.85
C LEU A 47 6.43 -10.92 -1.10
N ILE A 48 6.11 -10.01 -0.19
CA ILE A 48 7.07 -9.40 0.73
C ILE A 48 7.74 -10.51 1.54
N SER A 49 6.95 -11.39 2.18
CA SER A 49 7.48 -12.52 2.94
C SER A 49 8.43 -13.41 2.14
N PHE A 50 8.11 -13.63 0.86
CA PHE A 50 8.91 -14.52 0.00
C PHE A 50 10.19 -13.88 -0.54
N HIS A 51 10.14 -12.59 -0.90
CA HIS A 51 11.25 -11.92 -1.59
C HIS A 51 12.14 -11.08 -0.68
N ASP A 52 11.65 -10.74 0.50
CA ASP A 52 12.37 -9.98 1.51
C ASP A 52 12.33 -10.77 2.82
N THR A 53 13.27 -11.72 2.95
CA THR A 53 13.30 -12.71 4.03
C THR A 53 13.53 -12.10 5.40
N ASP A 54 14.16 -10.94 5.44
CA ASP A 54 14.47 -10.20 6.66
C ASP A 54 13.51 -9.03 6.90
N ALA A 55 12.43 -8.92 6.11
CA ALA A 55 11.44 -7.87 6.27
C ALA A 55 10.75 -7.95 7.63
N GLU A 56 10.61 -6.82 8.28
CA GLU A 56 9.69 -6.57 9.39
C GLU A 56 8.50 -5.80 8.84
N ALA A 57 7.28 -6.23 9.13
CA ALA A 57 6.08 -5.62 8.56
C ALA A 57 5.03 -5.34 9.62
N TYR A 58 4.42 -4.17 9.54
CA TYR A 58 3.30 -3.73 10.36
C TYR A 58 2.08 -3.52 9.48
N PHE A 59 0.98 -4.15 9.86
CA PHE A 59 -0.29 -4.07 9.13
C PHE A 59 -1.36 -3.42 9.99
N LEU A 60 -1.89 -2.30 9.50
CA LEU A 60 -2.91 -1.49 10.15
C LEU A 60 -4.19 -1.53 9.30
N ASP A 61 -5.25 -2.16 9.82
CA ASP A 61 -6.56 -2.26 9.16
C ASP A 61 -7.60 -1.45 9.95
N PHE A 62 -7.87 -0.23 9.50
CA PHE A 62 -8.80 0.64 10.22
C PHE A 62 -10.25 0.17 10.13
N LYS A 63 -10.64 -0.49 9.05
CA LYS A 63 -12.01 -0.99 8.85
C LYS A 63 -12.30 -2.25 9.65
N ALA A 64 -11.26 -2.95 10.09
CA ALA A 64 -11.35 -4.23 10.81
C ALA A 64 -12.10 -5.32 10.02
N ASP A 65 -11.73 -5.49 8.74
CA ASP A 65 -12.33 -6.48 7.86
C ASP A 65 -11.85 -7.88 8.26
N GLU A 66 -12.73 -8.67 8.89
CA GLU A 66 -12.41 -10.02 9.40
C GLU A 66 -11.98 -10.98 8.28
N GLU A 67 -12.40 -10.74 7.04
CA GLU A 67 -11.99 -11.56 5.89
C GLU A 67 -10.51 -11.42 5.53
N MET A 68 -9.88 -10.31 5.96
CA MET A 68 -8.47 -10.07 5.64
C MET A 68 -7.54 -11.02 6.38
N PHE A 69 -7.69 -11.17 7.70
CA PHE A 69 -6.80 -12.01 8.52
C PHE A 69 -7.49 -12.54 9.78
N SER A 70 -7.32 -13.84 10.02
CA SER A 70 -7.62 -14.46 11.33
C SER A 70 -6.46 -14.39 12.33
N MET A 71 -5.37 -13.69 11.96
CA MET A 71 -4.13 -13.69 12.74
C MET A 71 -4.14 -12.63 13.84
N THR A 72 -3.54 -12.99 14.98
CA THR A 72 -3.13 -12.09 16.05
C THR A 72 -1.61 -12.01 16.06
N SER A 73 -1.07 -10.80 16.04
CA SER A 73 0.36 -10.49 16.18
C SER A 73 0.47 -9.06 16.68
N ASP A 74 1.53 -8.75 17.42
CA ASP A 74 1.81 -7.38 17.87
C ASP A 74 2.08 -6.42 16.71
N HIS A 75 2.34 -6.97 15.52
CA HIS A 75 2.55 -6.24 14.28
C HIS A 75 1.27 -6.06 13.43
N VAL A 76 0.12 -6.55 13.94
CA VAL A 76 -1.17 -6.44 13.24
C VAL A 76 -2.20 -5.82 14.15
N THR A 77 -2.80 -4.71 13.72
CA THR A 77 -3.85 -4.05 14.49
C THR A 77 -5.06 -3.72 13.64
N ARG A 78 -6.19 -3.53 14.31
CA ARG A 78 -7.47 -3.26 13.67
C ARG A 78 -8.24 -2.15 14.38
N GLY A 79 -9.02 -1.42 13.59
CA GLY A 79 -9.91 -0.39 14.13
C GLY A 79 -9.15 0.76 14.80
N PHE A 80 -9.60 1.17 15.97
CA PHE A 80 -9.09 2.37 16.66
C PHE A 80 -7.66 2.24 17.19
N ASN A 81 -7.15 1.03 17.35
CA ASN A 81 -5.77 0.79 17.81
C ASN A 81 -4.72 1.08 16.72
N CYS A 82 -5.16 1.39 15.48
CA CYS A 82 -4.23 1.74 14.40
C CYS A 82 -3.34 2.94 14.74
N LEU A 83 -3.81 3.88 15.55
CA LEU A 83 -2.99 5.02 15.96
C LEU A 83 -1.79 4.59 16.79
N GLU A 84 -1.96 3.69 17.75
CA GLU A 84 -0.88 3.22 18.62
C GLU A 84 0.21 2.49 17.82
N LEU A 85 -0.19 1.59 16.92
CA LEU A 85 0.77 0.87 16.09
C LEU A 85 1.45 1.79 15.06
N PHE A 86 0.74 2.80 14.53
CA PHE A 86 1.34 3.83 13.69
C PHE A 86 2.44 4.61 14.44
N GLU A 87 2.18 4.99 15.70
CA GLU A 87 3.17 5.65 16.55
C GLU A 87 4.39 4.76 16.82
N THR A 88 4.19 3.47 17.03
CA THR A 88 5.29 2.50 17.18
C THR A 88 6.19 2.49 15.94
N VAL A 89 5.61 2.42 14.74
CA VAL A 89 6.39 2.47 13.49
C VAL A 89 7.11 3.80 13.33
N TYR A 90 6.46 4.91 13.71
CA TYR A 90 7.08 6.22 13.65
C TYR A 90 8.28 6.34 14.61
N GLN A 91 8.17 5.83 15.83
CA GLN A 91 9.29 5.79 16.80
C GLN A 91 10.47 4.97 16.25
N ARG A 92 10.22 3.83 15.58
CA ARG A 92 11.25 3.05 14.90
C ARG A 92 11.92 3.84 13.78
N PHE A 93 11.14 4.59 13.01
CA PHE A 93 11.69 5.49 11.99
C PHE A 93 12.58 6.57 12.61
N GLU A 94 12.17 7.23 13.72
CA GLU A 94 12.98 8.22 14.43
C GLU A 94 14.28 7.59 14.97
N ALA A 95 14.21 6.40 15.58
CA ALA A 95 15.39 5.69 16.08
C ALA A 95 16.41 5.37 14.97
N ARG A 96 15.95 5.05 13.75
CA ARG A 96 16.84 4.87 12.59
C ARG A 96 17.41 6.20 12.09
N LEU A 97 16.61 7.26 12.10
CA LEU A 97 17.05 8.60 11.71
C LEU A 97 18.15 9.11 12.64
N ASP A 98 17.98 8.91 13.95
CA ASP A 98 18.94 9.29 14.99
C ASP A 98 20.11 8.29 15.17
N LYS A 99 20.18 7.27 14.30
CA LYS A 99 21.20 6.20 14.35
C LYS A 99 21.22 5.40 15.67
N GLN A 100 20.12 5.39 16.40
CA GLN A 100 19.93 4.57 17.61
C GLN A 100 19.56 3.13 17.25
N GLU A 101 18.95 2.93 16.08
CA GLU A 101 18.64 1.64 15.49
C GLU A 101 19.42 1.44 14.18
N GLN A 102 20.01 0.27 13.99
CA GLN A 102 20.68 -0.06 12.73
C GLN A 102 19.64 -0.37 11.63
N ASN A 103 19.84 0.18 10.44
CA ASN A 103 19.04 -0.14 9.27
C ASN A 103 19.50 -1.47 8.65
N SER A 104 19.29 -2.59 9.36
CA SER A 104 19.73 -3.93 8.95
C SER A 104 18.74 -4.64 8.02
N HIS A 105 17.48 -4.22 8.01
CA HIS A 105 16.38 -4.83 7.24
C HIS A 105 15.34 -3.79 6.84
N ASN A 106 14.46 -4.15 5.91
CA ASN A 106 13.35 -3.28 5.53
C ASN A 106 12.23 -3.32 6.58
N LEU A 107 11.70 -2.14 6.89
CA LEU A 107 10.56 -1.92 7.75
C LEU A 107 9.35 -1.53 6.88
N TYR A 108 8.29 -2.35 6.89
CA TYR A 108 7.10 -2.11 6.11
C TYR A 108 5.97 -1.55 6.98
N LEU A 109 5.45 -0.41 6.59
CA LEU A 109 4.18 0.13 7.08
C LEU A 109 3.11 -0.08 6.02
N ILE A 110 2.18 -0.99 6.27
CA ILE A 110 1.04 -1.26 5.40
C ILE A 110 -0.23 -0.79 6.11
N PHE A 111 -0.87 0.25 5.59
CA PHE A 111 -2.08 0.83 6.17
C PHE A 111 -3.26 0.68 5.21
N ASP A 112 -4.24 -0.16 5.58
CA ASP A 112 -5.49 -0.28 4.84
C ASP A 112 -6.57 0.64 5.40
N GLU A 113 -7.40 1.21 4.50
CA GLU A 113 -8.42 2.21 4.77
C GLU A 113 -7.87 3.50 5.41
N TRP A 114 -6.71 3.95 4.91
CA TRP A 114 -6.02 5.15 5.36
C TRP A 114 -6.91 6.39 5.41
N GLN A 115 -7.71 6.65 4.36
CA GLN A 115 -8.60 7.80 4.30
C GLN A 115 -9.70 7.75 5.36
N ALA A 116 -10.26 6.56 5.64
CA ALA A 116 -11.25 6.39 6.70
C ALA A 116 -10.66 6.68 8.09
N PHE A 117 -9.42 6.25 8.34
CA PHE A 117 -8.69 6.56 9.56
C PHE A 117 -8.47 8.07 9.72
N LEU A 118 -8.03 8.76 8.68
CA LEU A 118 -7.83 10.21 8.74
C LEU A 118 -9.15 10.96 8.97
N ALA A 119 -10.23 10.55 8.28
CA ALA A 119 -11.55 11.15 8.49
C ALA A 119 -12.07 10.96 9.93
N TYR A 120 -11.79 9.82 10.54
CA TYR A 120 -12.09 9.58 11.95
C TYR A 120 -11.30 10.53 12.85
N LEU A 121 -9.99 10.66 12.66
CA LEU A 121 -9.15 11.56 13.44
C LEU A 121 -9.56 13.03 13.26
N GLU A 122 -9.90 13.44 12.05
CA GLU A 122 -10.35 14.82 11.79
C GLU A 122 -11.60 15.19 12.59
N GLN A 123 -12.52 14.22 12.77
CA GLN A 123 -13.75 14.40 13.52
C GLN A 123 -13.55 14.33 15.04
N THR A 124 -12.63 13.48 15.51
CA THR A 124 -12.48 13.18 16.94
C THR A 124 -11.33 13.95 17.60
N ASP A 125 -10.21 14.15 16.90
CA ASP A 125 -9.00 14.82 17.40
C ASP A 125 -8.21 15.46 16.25
N LYS A 126 -8.55 16.70 15.94
CA LYS A 126 -7.87 17.46 14.86
C LYS A 126 -6.37 17.66 15.09
N LYS A 127 -5.91 17.62 16.35
CA LYS A 127 -4.47 17.74 16.65
C LYS A 127 -3.73 16.47 16.23
N LYS A 128 -4.27 15.31 16.61
CA LYS A 128 -3.72 14.00 16.18
C LYS A 128 -3.79 13.82 14.67
N HIS A 129 -4.89 14.27 14.03
CA HIS A 129 -4.99 14.24 12.56
C HIS A 129 -3.82 14.96 11.89
N LYS A 130 -3.51 16.21 12.31
CA LYS A 130 -2.39 16.99 11.76
C LYS A 130 -1.04 16.35 12.08
N ASP A 131 -0.87 15.82 13.27
CA ASP A 131 0.36 15.15 13.72
C ASP A 131 0.63 13.90 12.86
N VAL A 132 -0.36 13.04 12.66
CA VAL A 132 -0.26 11.84 11.80
C VAL A 132 0.11 12.21 10.36
N LEU A 133 -0.51 13.25 9.78
CA LEU A 133 -0.16 13.71 8.44
C LEU A 133 1.29 14.23 8.37
N SER A 134 1.74 14.96 9.38
CA SER A 134 3.12 15.46 9.46
C SER A 134 4.13 14.31 9.56
N LYS A 135 3.87 13.35 10.43
CA LYS A 135 4.68 12.14 10.60
C LYS A 135 4.76 11.31 9.32
N MET A 136 3.62 11.11 8.66
CA MET A 136 3.58 10.41 7.38
C MET A 136 4.39 11.14 6.31
N LEU A 137 4.33 12.47 6.24
CA LEU A 137 5.14 13.26 5.32
C LEU A 137 6.64 13.05 5.56
N MET A 138 7.08 13.07 6.83
CA MET A 138 8.49 12.84 7.18
C MET A 138 8.94 11.42 6.79
N MET A 139 8.17 10.41 7.17
CA MET A 139 8.44 9.02 6.83
C MET A 139 8.52 8.80 5.31
N ASN A 140 7.59 9.38 4.55
CA ASN A 140 7.55 9.25 3.10
C ASN A 140 8.72 9.99 2.41
N SER A 141 9.13 11.14 2.94
CA SER A 141 10.21 11.94 2.35
C SER A 141 11.60 11.38 2.64
N MET A 142 11.80 10.78 3.80
CA MET A 142 13.14 10.38 4.29
C MET A 142 13.29 8.86 4.46
N GLY A 143 12.21 8.11 4.48
CA GLY A 143 12.19 6.70 4.85
C GLY A 143 12.97 5.78 3.92
N ARG A 144 13.09 6.12 2.62
CA ARG A 144 13.79 5.28 1.64
C ARG A 144 15.19 4.88 2.08
N SER A 145 16.01 5.84 2.47
CA SER A 145 17.40 5.61 2.91
C SER A 145 17.49 4.89 4.25
N LEU A 146 16.42 4.93 5.04
CA LEU A 146 16.29 4.27 6.34
C LEU A 146 15.63 2.88 6.25
N GLY A 147 15.44 2.34 5.04
CA GLY A 147 14.83 1.03 4.84
C GLY A 147 13.32 1.02 5.06
N LEU A 148 12.66 2.16 5.23
CA LEU A 148 11.21 2.21 5.37
C LEU A 148 10.50 2.04 4.03
N ARG A 149 9.45 1.22 4.02
CA ARG A 149 8.59 0.92 2.88
C ARG A 149 7.14 1.21 3.29
N ILE A 150 6.45 2.05 2.53
CA ILE A 150 5.10 2.51 2.87
C ILE A 150 4.11 2.03 1.81
N VAL A 151 3.02 1.43 2.26
CA VAL A 151 1.88 1.05 1.43
C VAL A 151 0.61 1.63 2.03
N LEU A 152 0.03 2.61 1.38
CA LEU A 152 -1.27 3.17 1.75
C LEU A 152 -2.34 2.62 0.82
N SER A 153 -3.38 2.06 1.41
CA SER A 153 -4.53 1.52 0.71
C SER A 153 -5.82 2.20 1.16
N SER A 154 -6.70 2.49 0.22
CA SER A 154 -8.01 3.09 0.52
C SER A 154 -8.99 2.88 -0.62
N GLN A 155 -10.29 3.00 -0.33
CA GLN A 155 -11.32 2.98 -1.37
C GLN A 155 -11.20 4.19 -2.31
N ARG A 156 -10.81 5.33 -1.78
CA ARG A 156 -10.48 6.57 -2.50
C ARG A 156 -9.45 7.35 -1.68
N PHE A 157 -8.84 8.31 -2.31
CA PHE A 157 -7.97 9.29 -1.66
C PHE A 157 -8.45 10.71 -1.98
N LEU A 158 -8.18 11.64 -1.08
CA LEU A 158 -8.21 13.06 -1.34
C LEU A 158 -6.76 13.57 -1.37
N LEU A 159 -6.51 14.70 -2.00
CA LEU A 159 -5.15 15.28 -2.02
C LEU A 159 -4.65 15.61 -0.61
N SER A 160 -5.57 16.04 0.27
CA SER A 160 -5.30 16.30 1.69
C SER A 160 -4.85 15.06 2.47
N ASP A 161 -5.22 13.87 2.00
CA ASP A 161 -4.94 12.60 2.68
C ASP A 161 -3.54 12.03 2.33
N LEU A 162 -2.89 12.64 1.35
CA LEU A 162 -1.62 12.17 0.80
C LEU A 162 -0.53 13.23 0.97
N PRO A 163 -0.03 13.41 2.20
CA PRO A 163 1.07 14.34 2.44
C PRO A 163 2.31 13.86 1.66
N GLY A 164 2.89 14.76 0.89
CA GLY A 164 3.96 14.38 -0.04
C GLY A 164 3.49 13.49 -1.18
N ARG A 165 2.32 13.78 -1.81
CA ARG A 165 1.76 12.97 -2.92
C ARG A 165 2.80 12.59 -3.97
N TYR A 166 3.67 13.48 -4.33
CA TYR A 166 4.69 13.28 -5.36
C TYR A 166 5.88 12.41 -4.92
N THR A 167 5.97 12.04 -3.66
CA THR A 167 6.98 11.10 -3.16
C THR A 167 6.50 9.65 -3.22
N PHE A 168 5.20 9.42 -3.46
CA PHE A 168 4.68 8.08 -3.76
C PHE A 168 5.07 7.69 -5.17
N ASN A 169 5.89 6.69 -5.29
CA ASN A 169 6.54 6.29 -6.53
C ASN A 169 6.00 5.00 -7.16
N CYS A 170 4.96 4.43 -6.56
CA CYS A 170 4.16 3.35 -7.12
C CYS A 170 2.67 3.62 -6.86
N VAL A 171 1.90 3.80 -7.91
CA VAL A 171 0.47 4.14 -7.83
C VAL A 171 -0.33 3.07 -8.55
N LEU A 172 -1.34 2.52 -7.86
CA LEU A 172 -2.24 1.52 -8.42
C LEU A 172 -3.71 1.93 -8.25
N SER A 173 -4.49 1.72 -9.31
CA SER A 173 -5.94 1.71 -9.26
C SER A 173 -6.44 0.30 -9.58
N LEU A 174 -7.13 -0.35 -8.65
CA LEU A 174 -7.64 -1.72 -8.80
C LEU A 174 -9.00 -1.80 -9.51
N SER A 175 -9.38 -0.73 -10.20
CA SER A 175 -10.58 -0.69 -11.03
C SER A 175 -10.40 0.31 -12.15
N THR A 176 -10.65 -0.12 -13.38
CA THR A 176 -10.56 0.77 -14.54
C THR A 176 -11.71 1.78 -14.56
N SER A 177 -12.94 1.39 -14.17
CA SER A 177 -14.08 2.29 -14.11
C SER A 177 -13.97 3.39 -13.05
N PHE A 178 -13.18 3.14 -12.00
CA PHE A 178 -12.89 4.13 -10.95
C PHE A 178 -12.25 5.41 -11.50
N LEU A 179 -11.48 5.28 -12.57
CA LEU A 179 -10.76 6.37 -13.22
C LEU A 179 -11.62 7.21 -14.18
N LEU A 180 -12.88 6.81 -14.41
CA LEU A 180 -13.82 7.67 -15.15
C LEU A 180 -14.13 8.97 -14.38
N ALA A 181 -14.09 8.92 -13.05
CA ALA A 181 -14.22 10.11 -12.23
C ALA A 181 -12.93 10.96 -12.34
N THR A 182 -13.09 12.21 -12.79
CA THR A 182 -11.96 13.13 -13.04
C THR A 182 -11.07 13.29 -11.81
N ASN A 183 -11.65 13.46 -10.62
CA ASN A 183 -10.88 13.65 -9.39
C ASN A 183 -9.99 12.44 -9.08
N ASN A 184 -10.48 11.21 -9.26
CA ASN A 184 -9.70 10.00 -9.02
C ASN A 184 -8.56 9.86 -10.03
N ARG A 185 -8.84 10.14 -11.30
CA ARG A 185 -7.85 10.05 -12.37
C ARG A 185 -6.75 11.09 -12.19
N GLN A 186 -7.10 12.35 -12.01
CA GLN A 186 -6.13 13.42 -11.82
C GLN A 186 -5.28 13.25 -10.54
N LEU A 187 -5.86 12.70 -9.49
CA LEU A 187 -5.11 12.41 -8.28
C LEU A 187 -4.12 11.27 -8.45
N LEU A 188 -4.53 10.17 -9.08
CA LEU A 188 -3.70 8.96 -9.20
C LEU A 188 -2.76 9.02 -10.41
N PHE A 189 -3.27 9.48 -11.54
CA PHE A 189 -2.59 9.51 -12.84
C PHE A 189 -2.83 10.87 -13.51
N PRO A 190 -2.15 11.93 -13.08
CA PRO A 190 -2.44 13.30 -13.51
C PRO A 190 -2.28 13.51 -15.03
N ASP A 191 -1.40 12.76 -15.66
CA ASP A 191 -1.11 12.85 -17.09
C ASP A 191 -2.01 11.95 -17.96
N MET A 192 -2.93 11.18 -17.33
CA MET A 192 -3.83 10.27 -18.05
C MET A 192 -5.11 10.99 -18.48
N GLU A 193 -5.41 10.99 -19.78
CA GLU A 193 -6.66 11.53 -20.29
C GLU A 193 -7.84 10.56 -20.13
N LYS A 194 -9.07 11.09 -20.20
CA LYS A 194 -10.29 10.29 -19.97
C LYS A 194 -10.50 9.24 -21.05
N ASP A 195 -10.19 9.54 -22.28
CA ASP A 195 -10.32 8.67 -23.45
C ASP A 195 -9.27 7.53 -23.47
N GLU A 196 -8.20 7.65 -22.70
CA GLU A 196 -7.24 6.57 -22.48
C GLU A 196 -7.77 5.50 -21.51
N VAL A 197 -8.85 5.79 -20.76
CA VAL A 197 -9.42 4.84 -19.80
C VAL A 197 -10.24 3.77 -20.51
N VAL A 198 -9.68 2.60 -20.68
CA VAL A 198 -10.38 1.43 -21.22
C VAL A 198 -11.06 0.65 -20.11
N ILE A 199 -12.39 0.56 -20.18
CA ILE A 199 -13.17 -0.17 -19.18
C ILE A 199 -12.98 -1.67 -19.33
N LYS A 200 -12.58 -2.31 -18.24
CA LYS A 200 -12.38 -3.76 -18.14
C LYS A 200 -13.14 -4.32 -16.93
N PRO A 201 -13.44 -5.63 -16.91
CA PRO A 201 -14.04 -6.31 -15.77
C PRO A 201 -13.20 -6.22 -14.50
N ARG A 202 -13.78 -6.67 -13.38
CA ARG A 202 -13.07 -6.84 -12.10
C ARG A 202 -11.76 -7.61 -12.30
N GLY A 203 -10.73 -7.20 -11.57
CA GLY A 203 -9.38 -7.77 -11.65
C GLY A 203 -8.46 -7.05 -12.62
N TYR A 204 -8.95 -6.06 -13.38
CA TYR A 204 -8.13 -5.15 -14.16
C TYR A 204 -8.03 -3.80 -13.47
N GLY A 205 -6.88 -3.16 -13.66
CA GLY A 205 -6.58 -1.84 -13.14
C GLY A 205 -5.48 -1.15 -13.92
N TYR A 206 -5.05 -0.02 -13.39
CA TYR A 206 -3.93 0.73 -13.92
C TYR A 206 -2.88 0.93 -12.84
N PHE A 207 -1.62 0.94 -13.23
CA PHE A 207 -0.52 1.28 -12.36
C PHE A 207 0.49 2.20 -13.05
N GLN A 208 1.20 2.96 -12.25
CA GLN A 208 2.31 3.78 -12.67
C GLN A 208 3.46 3.63 -11.70
N LEU A 209 4.63 3.42 -12.23
CA LEU A 209 5.89 3.53 -11.51
C LEU A 209 6.52 4.88 -11.85
N GLU A 210 7.17 5.50 -10.90
CA GLU A 210 7.82 6.81 -11.10
C GLU A 210 8.76 6.79 -12.32
N GLY A 211 8.56 7.73 -13.21
CA GLY A 211 9.32 7.85 -14.46
C GLY A 211 8.86 6.89 -15.57
N GLU A 212 7.77 6.14 -15.37
CA GLU A 212 7.21 5.25 -16.39
C GLU A 212 5.80 5.70 -16.80
N PRO A 213 5.36 5.37 -18.01
CA PRO A 213 3.98 5.63 -18.43
C PRO A 213 2.99 4.79 -17.61
N VAL A 214 1.74 5.26 -17.55
CA VAL A 214 0.64 4.49 -16.96
C VAL A 214 0.42 3.23 -17.78
N LYS A 215 0.31 2.09 -17.10
CA LYS A 215 0.14 0.76 -17.72
C LYS A 215 -1.09 0.08 -17.16
N MET A 216 -1.80 -0.65 -18.01
CA MET A 216 -2.88 -1.52 -17.55
C MET A 216 -2.29 -2.80 -16.96
N PHE A 217 -2.87 -3.30 -15.90
CA PHE A 217 -2.51 -4.59 -15.31
C PHE A 217 -3.74 -5.45 -15.03
N ARG A 218 -3.48 -6.71 -14.78
CA ARG A 218 -4.46 -7.69 -14.31
C ARG A 218 -3.99 -8.33 -13.02
N THR A 219 -4.85 -8.36 -12.02
CA THR A 219 -4.59 -9.12 -10.79
C THR A 219 -4.71 -10.61 -11.07
N ILE A 220 -3.82 -11.41 -10.46
CA ILE A 220 -3.87 -12.86 -10.57
C ILE A 220 -4.64 -13.40 -9.36
N GLN A 221 -5.45 -14.42 -9.59
CA GLN A 221 -6.08 -15.16 -8.51
C GLN A 221 -5.02 -15.96 -7.73
N VAL A 222 -5.16 -15.96 -6.43
CA VAL A 222 -4.38 -16.85 -5.56
C VAL A 222 -4.85 -18.28 -5.81
N ARG A 223 -3.93 -19.19 -6.09
CA ARG A 223 -4.24 -20.60 -6.35
C ARG A 223 -4.15 -21.44 -5.09
N ASP A 224 -3.29 -21.04 -4.17
CA ASP A 224 -2.98 -21.75 -2.92
C ASP A 224 -3.11 -20.77 -1.77
N GLU A 225 -4.30 -20.69 -1.21
CA GLU A 225 -4.62 -19.79 -0.10
C GLU A 225 -3.93 -20.22 1.21
N GLU A 226 -3.73 -21.53 1.42
CA GLU A 226 -3.07 -22.05 2.63
C GLU A 226 -1.60 -21.60 2.63
N ARG A 227 -0.91 -21.77 1.52
CA ARG A 227 0.47 -21.33 1.37
C ARG A 227 0.60 -19.82 1.50
N LEU A 228 -0.36 -19.06 0.95
CA LEU A 228 -0.38 -17.61 1.12
C LEU A 228 -0.51 -17.23 2.59
N ASN A 229 -1.43 -17.85 3.32
CA ASN A 229 -1.65 -17.58 4.73
C ASN A 229 -0.40 -17.92 5.57
N GLN A 230 0.25 -19.07 5.30
CA GLN A 230 1.51 -19.42 5.95
C GLN A 230 2.58 -18.34 5.73
N ARG A 231 2.74 -17.86 4.51
CA ARG A 231 3.71 -16.80 4.19
C ARG A 231 3.40 -15.48 4.91
N ILE A 232 2.14 -15.12 4.99
CA ILE A 232 1.72 -13.92 5.73
C ILE A 232 1.99 -14.11 7.23
N GLN A 233 1.71 -15.28 7.77
CA GLN A 233 1.98 -15.61 9.16
C GLN A 233 3.49 -15.57 9.48
N GLU A 234 4.31 -16.16 8.63
CA GLU A 234 5.78 -16.06 8.74
C GLU A 234 6.25 -14.59 8.78
N LEU A 235 5.69 -13.73 7.91
CA LEU A 235 6.05 -12.31 7.85
C LEU A 235 5.80 -11.60 9.18
N PHE A 236 4.63 -11.79 9.77
CA PHE A 236 4.25 -11.10 11.01
C PHE A 236 4.77 -11.76 12.29
N SER A 237 5.34 -12.97 12.22
CA SER A 237 6.02 -13.60 13.35
C SER A 237 7.51 -13.24 13.44
N ARG A 238 8.04 -12.56 12.43
CA ARG A 238 9.41 -12.05 12.48
C ARG A 238 9.43 -10.84 13.41
N TYR A 239 10.36 -10.80 14.32
CA TYR A 239 10.54 -9.66 15.23
C TYR A 239 9.37 -9.40 16.22
N SER A 240 8.38 -10.31 16.33
CA SER A 240 7.32 -10.25 17.35
C SER A 240 7.72 -10.93 18.63
#